data_5945167e9dc2df0510bcb66e27d1234f
#
_entry.id   5945167e9dc2df0510bcb66e27d1234f
#
_cell.length_a   1.000
_cell.length_b   1.000
_cell.length_c   1.000
_cell.angle_alpha   90.00
_cell.angle_beta   90.00
_cell.angle_gamma   90.00
#
_symmetry.space_group_name_H-M   'P 1'
#
loop_
_entity.id
_entity.type
_entity.pdbx_description
1 polymer ?
#
loop_
_entity_poly.entity_id
_entity_poly.type
_entity_poly.pdbx_seq_one_letter_code
_entity_poly.pdbx_strand_id
1 'polypeptide(L)'
;MGYCMGQMGLDVRDGQVGQNEQTEQPELAQDGRLPYEFMPVTNWGRKPNGAEMVQYDAPMFFSFTEHSLLHQYPNMRAECHWHIDFEFTHIIRGHMWYFVNGESIRLEEGQGIFVNSRQLHYGFTEDGTDCEFSCTLLNPSCMCTPNMVYERFVAPLMADERLPYMVCDPEDEHGSALLECMMRLYDAKFGQMPAAQTMHPATVDNMKLKDDTASLTVLSCFYTMVRELTAIASEHGKNGSSKYDRKNPKIAILSKMIDYVQHNYVRQITLEEIASAGAVGRTKCAQIFHEMVDQTPIEFVNDVRMRAGAEMLDTTSMPVSDIAKKLGFSSSTFFTRTFKQYMHTTPTAYRRNMLK
;
A
#
# COMPACT_ATOMS: atom_id res chain seq x y z
N MET A 1 32.88 -52.12 -41.52
CA MET A 1 34.11 -51.36 -41.83
C MET A 1 34.06 -50.17 -40.86
N GLY A 2 34.72 -50.12 -39.77
CA GLY A 2 36.12 -50.40 -39.45
C GLY A 2 36.90 -49.11 -39.38
N TYR A 3 37.35 -48.86 -38.25
CA TYR A 3 38.57 -48.37 -37.61
C TYR A 3 38.32 -47.21 -36.67
N CYS A 4 38.53 -47.33 -35.40
CA CYS A 4 39.70 -47.51 -34.51
C CYS A 4 40.34 -46.19 -34.08
N MET A 5 40.30 -46.00 -32.78
CA MET A 5 41.34 -45.66 -31.80
C MET A 5 42.08 -44.32 -31.86
N GLY A 6 42.10 -43.71 -30.69
CA GLY A 6 43.08 -42.74 -30.25
C GLY A 6 42.82 -42.33 -28.82
N GLN A 7 43.30 -43.11 -27.85
CA GLN A 7 43.43 -42.70 -26.43
C GLN A 7 44.54 -41.67 -26.30
N MET A 8 44.29 -40.60 -25.57
CA MET A 8 45.30 -39.94 -24.73
C MET A 8 44.62 -39.39 -23.48
N GLY A 9 45.04 -39.94 -22.36
CA GLY A 9 44.64 -39.50 -21.05
C GLY A 9 45.25 -38.16 -20.68
N LEU A 10 44.53 -37.41 -19.93
CA LEU A 10 45.06 -36.35 -19.08
C LEU A 10 44.29 -36.33 -17.76
N ASP A 11 45.10 -36.37 -16.73
CA ASP A 11 44.85 -36.30 -15.30
C ASP A 11 43.70 -35.42 -14.92
N VAL A 12 42.70 -35.97 -14.23
CA VAL A 12 41.69 -35.26 -13.48
C VAL A 12 42.20 -35.12 -12.05
N ARG A 13 42.69 -33.91 -11.72
CA ARG A 13 42.87 -33.56 -10.31
C ARG A 13 41.52 -33.14 -9.75
N ASP A 14 41.13 -33.81 -8.69
CA ASP A 14 40.03 -33.50 -7.80
C ASP A 14 40.08 -32.02 -7.37
N GLY A 15 39.10 -31.24 -7.84
CA GLY A 15 38.72 -29.93 -7.32
C GLY A 15 37.36 -30.09 -6.64
N GLN A 16 37.36 -30.32 -5.34
CA GLN A 16 36.17 -30.20 -4.51
C GLN A 16 35.67 -28.74 -4.61
N VAL A 17 34.61 -28.53 -5.35
CA VAL A 17 33.76 -27.31 -5.21
C VAL A 17 32.80 -27.61 -4.07
N GLY A 18 33.15 -27.16 -2.88
CA GLY A 18 32.28 -27.10 -1.74
C GLY A 18 31.14 -26.12 -2.01
N GLN A 19 30.00 -26.65 -2.40
CA GLN A 19 28.73 -25.93 -2.24
C GLN A 19 28.30 -26.07 -0.80
N ASN A 20 28.62 -25.11 0.02
CA ASN A 20 27.94 -24.84 1.26
C ASN A 20 27.42 -23.39 1.17
N GLU A 21 26.38 -23.16 0.37
CA GLU A 21 25.44 -22.08 0.67
C GLU A 21 24.51 -22.59 1.78
N GLN A 22 25.05 -22.58 2.99
CA GLN A 22 24.22 -22.50 4.17
C GLN A 22 23.60 -21.11 4.10
N THR A 23 22.31 -21.04 3.78
CA THR A 23 21.47 -19.90 4.11
C THR A 23 21.54 -19.76 5.62
N GLU A 24 22.45 -18.90 6.08
CA GLU A 24 22.50 -18.51 7.48
C GLU A 24 21.15 -17.92 7.83
N GLN A 25 20.44 -18.61 8.70
CA GLN A 25 19.25 -18.04 9.33
C GLN A 25 19.75 -16.82 10.12
N PRO A 26 19.08 -15.65 10.01
CA PRO A 26 19.50 -14.49 10.77
C PRO A 26 19.47 -14.80 12.26
N GLU A 27 20.58 -14.58 12.93
CA GLU A 27 20.64 -14.66 14.39
C GLU A 27 19.69 -13.64 14.99
N LEU A 28 18.81 -14.11 15.87
CA LEU A 28 17.97 -13.23 16.68
C LEU A 28 18.87 -12.32 17.53
N ALA A 29 18.53 -11.06 17.65
CA ALA A 29 19.16 -10.16 18.60
C ALA A 29 19.03 -10.74 20.02
N GLN A 30 19.91 -10.30 20.97
CA GLN A 30 19.93 -10.84 22.35
C GLN A 30 18.58 -10.75 23.09
N ASP A 31 17.65 -9.96 22.58
CA ASP A 31 16.27 -9.80 23.07
C ASP A 31 15.25 -10.69 22.34
N GLY A 32 15.69 -11.62 21.49
CA GLY A 32 14.84 -12.55 20.75
C GLY A 32 14.19 -11.95 19.50
N ARG A 33 14.61 -10.77 19.04
CA ARG A 33 14.10 -10.08 17.87
C ARG A 33 14.98 -10.27 16.65
N LEU A 34 14.39 -10.23 15.46
CA LEU A 34 15.16 -10.21 14.21
C LEU A 34 15.87 -8.86 14.03
N PRO A 35 17.11 -8.85 13.47
CA PRO A 35 17.80 -7.60 13.16
C PRO A 35 16.97 -6.72 12.21
N TYR A 36 17.15 -5.43 12.30
CA TYR A 36 16.46 -4.40 11.51
C TYR A 36 16.50 -4.64 9.99
N GLU A 37 17.49 -5.39 9.50
CA GLU A 37 17.69 -5.74 8.08
C GLU A 37 16.70 -6.79 7.56
N PHE A 38 15.94 -7.44 8.44
CA PHE A 38 14.93 -8.45 8.11
C PHE A 38 13.49 -7.93 8.20
N MET A 39 13.28 -6.67 7.92
CA MET A 39 11.92 -6.17 7.72
C MET A 39 11.28 -6.86 6.51
N PRO A 40 10.00 -7.25 6.62
CA PRO A 40 9.28 -7.77 5.46
C PRO A 40 9.39 -6.81 4.30
N VAL A 41 9.32 -7.34 3.09
CA VAL A 41 9.43 -6.61 1.81
C VAL A 41 8.42 -5.46 1.67
N THR A 42 7.51 -5.32 2.61
CA THR A 42 6.58 -4.19 2.78
C THR A 42 7.25 -2.85 3.08
N ASN A 43 8.57 -2.80 3.18
CA ASN A 43 9.28 -1.52 3.24
C ASN A 43 9.30 -0.85 1.86
N TRP A 44 8.13 -0.68 1.31
CA TRP A 44 7.88 0.16 0.14
C TRP A 44 8.31 1.56 0.51
N GLY A 45 9.46 1.98 0.03
CA GLY A 45 10.01 3.33 0.13
C GLY A 45 9.14 4.34 0.86
N ARG A 46 8.91 4.13 2.17
CA ARG A 46 8.26 5.14 2.99
C ARG A 46 9.11 6.38 2.95
N LYS A 47 8.49 7.45 2.58
CA LYS A 47 9.15 8.75 2.60
C LYS A 47 9.28 9.21 4.04
N PRO A 48 10.24 10.08 4.35
CA PRO A 48 10.40 10.68 5.68
C PRO A 48 9.11 11.28 6.27
N ASN A 49 8.12 11.51 5.41
CA ASN A 49 6.82 12.12 5.72
C ASN A 49 5.69 11.15 6.07
N GLY A 50 5.97 9.86 6.20
CA GLY A 50 4.94 8.85 6.49
C GLY A 50 4.00 8.51 5.32
N ALA A 51 4.16 9.13 4.14
CA ALA A 51 3.39 8.73 2.95
C ALA A 51 3.96 7.43 2.40
N GLU A 52 3.12 6.40 2.31
CA GLU A 52 3.51 5.12 1.74
C GLU A 52 3.32 5.09 0.23
N MET A 53 4.32 4.56 -0.48
CA MET A 53 4.24 4.29 -1.91
C MET A 53 3.80 2.84 -2.11
N VAL A 54 2.51 2.62 -2.27
CA VAL A 54 1.97 1.27 -2.49
C VAL A 54 2.39 0.76 -3.87
N GLN A 55 3.02 -0.42 -3.91
CA GLN A 55 3.21 -1.18 -5.15
C GLN A 55 2.13 -2.26 -5.21
N TYR A 56 1.27 -2.15 -6.19
CA TYR A 56 0.13 -3.06 -6.31
C TYR A 56 0.54 -4.40 -6.92
N ASP A 57 0.03 -5.49 -6.36
CA ASP A 57 0.23 -6.86 -6.86
C ASP A 57 -0.35 -7.04 -8.26
N ALA A 58 -1.44 -6.36 -8.51
CA ALA A 58 -2.11 -6.29 -9.77
C ALA A 58 -2.15 -4.83 -10.22
N PRO A 59 -1.12 -4.31 -10.91
CA PRO A 59 -1.05 -2.91 -11.32
C PRO A 59 -2.28 -2.45 -12.11
N MET A 60 -2.90 -3.34 -12.90
CA MET A 60 -4.13 -3.05 -13.65
C MET A 60 -5.37 -2.89 -12.74
N PHE A 61 -5.33 -3.40 -11.50
CA PHE A 61 -6.46 -3.41 -10.57
C PHE A 61 -6.16 -2.63 -9.30
N PHE A 62 -4.97 -2.04 -9.17
CA PHE A 62 -4.59 -1.16 -8.07
C PHE A 62 -4.89 -1.75 -6.70
N SER A 63 -4.60 -3.04 -6.51
CA SER A 63 -4.74 -3.77 -5.26
C SER A 63 -3.42 -4.35 -4.80
N PHE A 64 -3.27 -4.43 -3.49
CA PHE A 64 -2.15 -5.08 -2.82
C PHE A 64 -2.68 -5.85 -1.62
N THR A 65 -2.21 -7.07 -1.40
CA THR A 65 -2.54 -7.85 -0.21
C THR A 65 -1.28 -8.47 0.36
N GLU A 66 -1.05 -8.27 1.65
CA GLU A 66 0.06 -8.88 2.38
C GLU A 66 -0.42 -9.82 3.47
N HIS A 67 0.49 -10.70 3.89
CA HIS A 67 0.38 -11.52 5.07
C HIS A 67 1.62 -11.26 5.93
N SER A 68 1.43 -10.82 7.16
CA SER A 68 2.51 -10.37 8.03
C SER A 68 2.33 -10.84 9.46
N LEU A 69 3.44 -10.80 10.18
CA LEU A 69 3.52 -11.03 11.63
C LEU A 69 4.04 -9.76 12.28
N LEU A 70 3.45 -9.36 13.39
CA LEU A 70 3.79 -8.08 14.04
C LEU A 70 5.25 -8.03 14.52
N HIS A 71 5.84 -9.18 14.93
CA HIS A 71 7.26 -9.24 15.32
C HIS A 71 8.23 -8.93 14.16
N GLN A 72 7.78 -8.96 12.90
CA GLN A 72 8.61 -8.58 11.74
C GLN A 72 8.83 -7.07 11.65
N TYR A 73 8.08 -6.29 12.44
CA TYR A 73 8.25 -4.83 12.52
C TYR A 73 9.12 -4.44 13.73
N PRO A 74 9.97 -3.41 13.61
CA PRO A 74 10.79 -2.92 14.72
C PRO A 74 9.94 -2.61 15.95
N ASN A 75 10.32 -3.14 17.10
CA ASN A 75 9.57 -3.00 18.34
C ASN A 75 8.11 -3.47 18.26
N MET A 76 7.82 -4.42 17.36
CA MET A 76 6.46 -4.92 17.10
C MET A 76 5.48 -3.78 16.84
N ARG A 77 5.89 -2.83 15.99
CA ARG A 77 5.13 -1.64 15.65
C ARG A 77 5.38 -1.26 14.21
N ALA A 78 4.34 -1.17 13.42
CA ALA A 78 4.41 -0.57 12.09
C ALA A 78 4.70 0.94 12.23
N GLU A 79 5.41 1.50 11.26
CA GLU A 79 5.61 2.95 11.25
C GLU A 79 4.30 3.67 10.97
N CYS A 80 4.15 4.82 11.63
CA CYS A 80 3.00 5.69 11.43
C CYS A 80 2.98 6.22 9.98
N HIS A 81 1.91 5.97 9.25
CA HIS A 81 1.82 6.32 7.83
C HIS A 81 0.38 6.66 7.41
N TRP A 82 0.23 7.06 6.18
CA TRP A 82 -1.04 7.28 5.51
C TRP A 82 -0.89 7.05 4.00
N HIS A 83 -1.96 6.69 3.34
CA HIS A 83 -2.05 6.55 1.89
C HIS A 83 -3.45 6.91 1.38
N ILE A 84 -3.60 6.93 0.06
CA ILE A 84 -4.88 7.25 -0.58
C ILE A 84 -5.82 6.04 -0.67
N ASP A 85 -5.27 4.87 -0.46
CA ASP A 85 -5.99 3.60 -0.59
C ASP A 85 -6.95 3.41 0.58
N PHE A 86 -8.00 2.64 0.34
CA PHE A 86 -8.74 2.00 1.42
C PHE A 86 -7.90 0.85 1.96
N GLU A 87 -7.75 0.79 3.28
CA GLU A 87 -7.06 -0.30 3.93
C GLU A 87 -8.05 -1.20 4.67
N PHE A 88 -7.80 -2.49 4.55
CA PHE A 88 -8.55 -3.54 5.23
C PHE A 88 -7.58 -4.50 5.88
N THR A 89 -7.46 -4.43 7.21
CA THR A 89 -6.61 -5.33 7.99
C THR A 89 -7.48 -6.34 8.72
N HIS A 90 -7.16 -7.63 8.60
CA HIS A 90 -7.83 -8.75 9.25
C HIS A 90 -6.87 -9.48 10.19
N ILE A 91 -7.29 -9.70 11.44
CA ILE A 91 -6.52 -10.42 12.45
C ILE A 91 -6.76 -11.91 12.27
N ILE A 92 -5.73 -12.62 11.82
CA ILE A 92 -5.78 -14.07 11.59
C ILE A 92 -5.59 -14.82 12.89
N ARG A 93 -4.63 -14.35 13.73
CA ARG A 93 -4.35 -14.94 15.04
C ARG A 93 -3.74 -13.94 16.00
N GLY A 94 -4.07 -14.08 17.29
CA GLY A 94 -3.62 -13.17 18.34
C GLY A 94 -4.42 -11.89 18.39
N HIS A 95 -3.77 -10.81 18.76
CA HIS A 95 -4.40 -9.50 18.80
C HIS A 95 -3.37 -8.39 18.55
N MET A 96 -3.84 -7.22 18.12
CA MET A 96 -3.03 -6.02 18.06
C MET A 96 -3.82 -4.77 18.40
N TRP A 97 -3.12 -3.73 18.77
CA TRP A 97 -3.65 -2.38 18.82
C TRP A 97 -3.49 -1.71 17.47
N TYR A 98 -4.52 -1.02 17.07
CA TYR A 98 -4.53 -0.26 15.82
C TYR A 98 -4.78 1.20 16.11
N PHE A 99 -3.82 2.05 15.75
CA PHE A 99 -3.93 3.49 15.91
C PHE A 99 -4.52 4.12 14.66
N VAL A 100 -5.54 4.98 14.82
CA VAL A 100 -6.07 5.81 13.73
C VAL A 100 -6.34 7.22 14.26
N ASN A 101 -5.67 8.21 13.69
CA ASN A 101 -5.90 9.65 13.97
C ASN A 101 -5.91 10.06 15.45
N GLY A 102 -5.21 9.37 16.32
CA GLY A 102 -5.14 9.68 17.75
C GLY A 102 -6.00 8.76 18.63
N GLU A 103 -6.69 7.79 18.06
CA GLU A 103 -7.43 6.75 18.77
C GLU A 103 -6.70 5.41 18.66
N SER A 104 -6.64 4.65 19.74
CA SER A 104 -6.08 3.30 19.75
C SER A 104 -7.22 2.30 19.96
N ILE A 105 -7.34 1.35 19.04
CA ILE A 105 -8.39 0.36 18.98
C ILE A 105 -7.74 -1.01 19.15
N ARG A 106 -8.23 -1.82 20.09
CA ARG A 106 -7.79 -3.20 20.20
C ARG A 106 -8.60 -4.07 19.25
N LEU A 107 -7.90 -4.87 18.44
CA LEU A 107 -8.46 -5.82 17.50
C LEU A 107 -8.12 -7.23 17.97
N GLU A 108 -9.12 -8.10 18.04
CA GLU A 108 -9.00 -9.49 18.45
C GLU A 108 -8.98 -10.42 17.23
N GLU A 109 -8.58 -11.67 17.44
CA GLU A 109 -8.61 -12.72 16.44
C GLU A 109 -9.99 -12.83 15.78
N GLY A 110 -10.02 -12.88 14.45
CA GLY A 110 -11.25 -12.93 13.65
C GLY A 110 -11.86 -11.56 13.35
N GLN A 111 -11.46 -10.51 14.07
CA GLN A 111 -11.88 -9.14 13.75
C GLN A 111 -11.00 -8.53 12.67
N GLY A 112 -11.48 -7.43 12.10
CA GLY A 112 -10.71 -6.61 11.17
C GLY A 112 -10.97 -5.13 11.37
N ILE A 113 -10.27 -4.32 10.60
CA ILE A 113 -10.49 -2.89 10.55
C ILE A 113 -10.46 -2.40 9.09
N PHE A 114 -11.42 -1.57 8.75
CA PHE A 114 -11.36 -0.70 7.59
C PHE A 114 -10.77 0.64 8.02
N VAL A 115 -9.78 1.15 7.29
CA VAL A 115 -9.25 2.51 7.42
C VAL A 115 -9.49 3.25 6.11
N ASN A 116 -10.14 4.40 6.22
CA ASN A 116 -10.49 5.22 5.08
C ASN A 116 -9.26 5.90 4.48
N SER A 117 -9.37 6.38 3.26
CA SER A 117 -8.35 7.13 2.55
C SER A 117 -7.77 8.28 3.40
N ARG A 118 -6.44 8.42 3.39
CA ARG A 118 -5.69 9.52 4.03
C ARG A 118 -5.79 9.61 5.54
N GLN A 119 -6.17 8.55 6.22
CA GLN A 119 -6.12 8.51 7.68
C GLN A 119 -4.71 8.12 8.14
N LEU A 120 -4.23 8.78 9.18
CA LEU A 120 -2.94 8.45 9.81
C LEU A 120 -3.13 7.21 10.68
N HIS A 121 -2.39 6.12 10.40
CA HIS A 121 -2.61 4.84 11.08
C HIS A 121 -1.34 4.00 11.19
N TYR A 122 -1.39 3.00 12.08
CA TYR A 122 -0.40 1.92 12.23
C TYR A 122 -0.89 0.87 13.23
N GLY A 123 -0.40 -0.39 13.06
CA GLY A 123 -0.60 -1.48 14.02
C GLY A 123 0.57 -1.60 15.01
N PHE A 124 0.30 -2.01 16.27
CA PHE A 124 1.32 -2.20 17.31
C PHE A 124 0.84 -3.13 18.42
N THR A 125 1.77 -3.57 19.29
CA THR A 125 1.43 -4.26 20.53
C THR A 125 1.77 -3.41 21.75
N GLU A 126 1.00 -3.55 22.84
CA GLU A 126 1.29 -2.95 24.14
C GLU A 126 1.84 -3.97 25.14
N ASP A 127 1.50 -5.24 24.97
CA ASP A 127 1.84 -6.32 25.92
C ASP A 127 2.89 -7.30 25.38
N GLY A 128 3.42 -7.05 24.17
CA GLY A 128 4.41 -7.90 23.52
C GLY A 128 3.83 -9.17 22.88
N THR A 129 2.51 -9.32 22.85
CA THR A 129 1.86 -10.42 22.14
C THR A 129 2.04 -10.25 20.63
N ASP A 130 2.42 -11.34 19.95
CA ASP A 130 2.53 -11.34 18.51
C ASP A 130 1.15 -11.46 17.85
N CYS A 131 1.05 -10.91 16.64
CA CYS A 131 -0.17 -10.91 15.87
C CYS A 131 0.12 -11.32 14.43
N GLU A 132 -0.64 -12.29 13.94
CA GLU A 132 -0.67 -12.67 12.54
C GLU A 132 -1.86 -12.00 11.87
N PHE A 133 -1.60 -11.28 10.78
CA PHE A 133 -2.63 -10.50 10.11
C PHE A 133 -2.43 -10.46 8.60
N SER A 134 -3.49 -10.19 7.89
CA SER A 134 -3.44 -9.77 6.48
C SER A 134 -3.86 -8.32 6.36
N CYS A 135 -3.18 -7.59 5.48
CA CYS A 135 -3.54 -6.22 5.13
C CYS A 135 -3.78 -6.14 3.62
N THR A 136 -4.90 -5.57 3.23
CA THR A 136 -5.25 -5.35 1.82
C THR A 136 -5.47 -3.87 1.56
N LEU A 137 -4.77 -3.34 0.56
CA LEU A 137 -4.88 -1.98 0.06
C LEU A 137 -5.60 -1.98 -1.27
N LEU A 138 -6.64 -1.17 -1.39
CA LEU A 138 -7.43 -1.02 -2.61
C LEU A 138 -7.49 0.47 -2.98
N ASN A 139 -6.98 0.83 -4.17
CA ASN A 139 -7.03 2.23 -4.60
C ASN A 139 -8.42 2.60 -5.14
N PRO A 140 -9.23 3.34 -4.38
CA PRO A 140 -10.61 3.58 -4.75
C PRO A 140 -10.74 4.50 -5.98
N SER A 141 -9.76 5.37 -6.22
CA SER A 141 -9.78 6.29 -7.36
C SER A 141 -9.43 5.60 -8.68
N CYS A 142 -8.58 4.57 -8.63
CA CYS A 142 -8.11 3.85 -9.83
C CYS A 142 -8.97 2.64 -10.15
N MET A 143 -9.52 1.96 -9.14
CA MET A 143 -10.36 0.75 -9.34
C MET A 143 -11.76 1.07 -9.88
N CYS A 144 -12.21 2.30 -9.73
CA CYS A 144 -13.57 2.68 -10.08
C CYS A 144 -13.66 3.31 -11.48
N THR A 145 -14.00 2.49 -12.44
CA THR A 145 -14.44 2.93 -13.77
C THR A 145 -15.82 2.34 -14.05
N PRO A 146 -16.86 3.08 -14.35
CA PRO A 146 -16.92 4.42 -14.90
C PRO A 146 -17.03 5.52 -13.84
N ASN A 147 -16.73 6.76 -14.26
CA ASN A 147 -16.68 7.95 -13.42
C ASN A 147 -17.97 8.20 -12.60
N MET A 148 -19.15 7.85 -13.12
CA MET A 148 -20.42 7.98 -12.38
C MET A 148 -20.48 7.19 -11.08
N VAL A 149 -19.89 6.01 -11.02
CA VAL A 149 -19.87 5.19 -9.81
C VAL A 149 -18.90 5.83 -8.80
N TYR A 150 -17.74 6.28 -9.29
CA TYR A 150 -16.76 6.98 -8.47
C TYR A 150 -17.38 8.23 -7.83
N GLU A 151 -17.94 9.14 -8.63
CA GLU A 151 -18.49 10.40 -8.11
C GLU A 151 -19.68 10.21 -7.18
N ARG A 152 -20.48 9.19 -7.43
CA ARG A 152 -21.71 8.98 -6.66
C ARG A 152 -21.50 8.23 -5.36
N PHE A 153 -20.55 7.29 -5.30
CA PHE A 153 -20.38 6.38 -4.18
C PHE A 153 -18.98 6.45 -3.56
N VAL A 154 -17.93 6.43 -4.38
CA VAL A 154 -16.56 6.29 -3.90
C VAL A 154 -16.00 7.62 -3.37
N ALA A 155 -16.12 8.70 -4.14
CA ALA A 155 -15.60 10.00 -3.73
C ALA A 155 -16.30 10.55 -2.47
N PRO A 156 -17.62 10.46 -2.30
CA PRO A 156 -18.27 10.82 -1.05
C PRO A 156 -17.82 9.97 0.14
N LEU A 157 -17.60 8.66 -0.07
CA LEU A 157 -17.11 7.77 0.98
C LEU A 157 -15.68 8.14 1.40
N MET A 158 -14.77 8.39 0.44
CA MET A 158 -13.41 8.85 0.72
C MET A 158 -13.37 10.18 1.48
N ALA A 159 -14.36 11.04 1.26
CA ALA A 159 -14.47 12.35 1.89
C ALA A 159 -15.30 12.34 3.19
N ASP A 160 -15.85 11.20 3.60
CA ASP A 160 -16.69 11.14 4.80
C ASP A 160 -15.84 11.16 6.08
N GLU A 161 -15.70 12.35 6.65
CA GLU A 161 -14.99 12.56 7.92
C GLU A 161 -15.62 11.82 9.11
N ARG A 162 -16.86 11.35 8.99
CA ARG A 162 -17.56 10.59 10.04
C ARG A 162 -17.22 9.11 10.04
N LEU A 163 -16.56 8.63 8.96
CA LEU A 163 -16.13 7.25 8.79
C LEU A 163 -14.62 7.19 8.53
N PRO A 164 -13.77 7.64 9.45
CA PRO A 164 -12.32 7.55 9.31
C PRO A 164 -11.83 6.10 9.36
N TYR A 165 -12.50 5.27 10.12
CA TYR A 165 -12.27 3.82 10.21
C TYR A 165 -13.55 3.11 10.69
N MET A 166 -13.56 1.80 10.59
CA MET A 166 -14.60 0.92 11.15
C MET A 166 -13.99 -0.39 11.60
N VAL A 167 -14.30 -0.82 12.81
CA VAL A 167 -13.99 -2.20 13.24
C VAL A 167 -14.97 -3.14 12.56
N CYS A 168 -14.44 -4.14 11.87
CA CYS A 168 -15.22 -5.20 11.25
C CYS A 168 -15.32 -6.36 12.24
N ASP A 169 -16.52 -6.54 12.80
CA ASP A 169 -16.82 -7.60 13.75
C ASP A 169 -17.60 -8.73 13.04
N PRO A 170 -17.25 -10.01 13.26
CA PRO A 170 -17.97 -11.11 12.63
C PRO A 170 -19.45 -11.23 13.09
N GLU A 171 -19.82 -10.63 14.22
CA GLU A 171 -21.19 -10.60 14.71
C GLU A 171 -22.04 -9.47 14.09
N ASP A 172 -21.40 -8.49 13.44
CA ASP A 172 -22.07 -7.41 12.74
C ASP A 172 -22.30 -7.77 11.27
N GLU A 173 -23.49 -7.48 10.72
CA GLU A 173 -23.85 -7.85 9.34
C GLU A 173 -22.89 -7.23 8.31
N HIS A 174 -22.62 -5.95 8.42
CA HIS A 174 -21.70 -5.25 7.51
C HIS A 174 -20.25 -5.64 7.77
N GLY A 175 -19.86 -5.78 9.05
CA GLY A 175 -18.53 -6.23 9.47
C GLY A 175 -18.21 -7.62 8.94
N SER A 176 -19.15 -8.55 9.08
CA SER A 176 -19.03 -9.91 8.55
C SER A 176 -18.87 -9.94 7.03
N ALA A 177 -19.62 -9.13 6.27
CA ALA A 177 -19.52 -9.04 4.83
C ALA A 177 -18.16 -8.46 4.37
N LEU A 178 -17.62 -7.49 5.12
CA LEU A 178 -16.28 -6.93 4.86
C LEU A 178 -15.19 -7.96 5.16
N LEU A 179 -15.29 -8.70 6.27
CA LEU A 179 -14.37 -9.78 6.63
C LEU A 179 -14.36 -10.90 5.59
N GLU A 180 -15.52 -11.31 5.08
CA GLU A 180 -15.63 -12.29 3.99
C GLU A 180 -14.87 -11.80 2.74
N CYS A 181 -15.00 -10.52 2.38
CA CYS A 181 -14.25 -9.94 1.28
C CYS A 181 -12.75 -9.95 1.55
N MET A 182 -12.28 -9.61 2.76
CA MET A 182 -10.86 -9.67 3.14
C MET A 182 -10.29 -11.09 2.98
N MET A 183 -11.01 -12.10 3.45
CA MET A 183 -10.61 -13.51 3.28
C MET A 183 -10.56 -13.92 1.80
N ARG A 184 -11.53 -13.52 0.99
CA ARG A 184 -11.54 -13.81 -0.45
C ARG A 184 -10.40 -13.12 -1.20
N LEU A 185 -10.04 -11.89 -0.81
CA LEU A 185 -8.88 -11.17 -1.35
C LEU A 185 -7.57 -11.87 -0.98
N TYR A 186 -7.46 -12.33 0.26
CA TYR A 186 -6.35 -13.15 0.71
C TYR A 186 -6.23 -14.43 -0.12
N ASP A 187 -7.31 -15.18 -0.26
CA ASP A 187 -7.34 -16.45 -1.03
C ASP A 187 -7.01 -16.24 -2.52
N ALA A 188 -7.41 -15.12 -3.08
CA ALA A 188 -7.11 -14.78 -4.47
C ALA A 188 -5.61 -14.65 -4.74
N LYS A 189 -4.83 -14.31 -3.72
CA LYS A 189 -3.37 -14.18 -3.80
C LYS A 189 -2.64 -15.42 -3.27
N PHE A 190 -2.94 -15.82 -2.06
CA PHE A 190 -2.17 -16.82 -1.33
C PHE A 190 -2.78 -18.24 -1.38
N GLY A 191 -4.02 -18.38 -1.84
CA GLY A 191 -4.79 -19.61 -1.69
C GLY A 191 -5.46 -19.70 -0.32
N GLN A 192 -6.03 -20.86 0.02
CA GLN A 192 -6.74 -21.02 1.28
C GLN A 192 -5.86 -20.66 2.47
N MET A 193 -6.44 -19.88 3.41
CA MET A 193 -5.78 -19.56 4.68
C MET A 193 -5.23 -20.82 5.33
N PRO A 194 -3.98 -20.83 5.79
CA PRO A 194 -3.43 -21.98 6.48
C PRO A 194 -4.25 -22.23 7.74
N ALA A 195 -4.72 -23.49 7.91
CA ALA A 195 -5.23 -23.92 9.20
C ALA A 195 -4.13 -23.68 10.25
N ALA A 196 -4.49 -23.22 11.44
CA ALA A 196 -3.71 -22.62 12.53
C ALA A 196 -2.37 -23.28 12.97
N GLN A 197 -1.71 -24.07 12.15
CA GLN A 197 -0.53 -24.87 12.53
C GLN A 197 0.74 -24.64 11.70
N THR A 198 0.72 -23.84 10.64
CA THR A 198 1.92 -23.64 9.81
C THR A 198 2.25 -22.14 9.69
N MET A 199 2.95 -21.63 10.70
CA MET A 199 3.62 -20.33 10.60
C MET A 199 4.86 -20.50 9.69
N HIS A 200 4.71 -20.28 8.40
CA HIS A 200 5.84 -19.95 7.55
C HIS A 200 5.53 -18.60 6.90
N PRO A 201 6.40 -17.59 7.10
CA PRO A 201 6.32 -16.41 6.25
C PRO A 201 6.43 -16.95 4.82
N ALA A 202 5.40 -16.73 4.04
CA ALA A 202 5.45 -17.05 2.63
C ALA A 202 6.57 -16.20 2.03
N THR A 203 7.75 -16.79 1.85
CA THR A 203 8.75 -16.33 0.89
C THR A 203 8.13 -16.57 -0.49
N VAL A 204 7.10 -15.83 -0.79
CA VAL A 204 6.42 -15.92 -2.07
C VAL A 204 6.94 -14.77 -2.90
N ASP A 205 7.11 -15.06 -4.16
CA ASP A 205 7.14 -14.07 -5.24
C ASP A 205 5.85 -13.23 -5.11
N ASN A 206 5.90 -12.26 -4.19
CA ASN A 206 4.75 -11.56 -3.58
C ASN A 206 4.01 -10.62 -4.54
N MET A 207 4.29 -10.70 -5.85
CA MET A 207 3.90 -9.70 -6.82
C MET A 207 2.80 -10.15 -7.79
N LYS A 208 2.26 -11.36 -7.68
CA LYS A 208 1.27 -11.85 -8.67
C LYS A 208 0.06 -12.49 -8.02
N LEU A 209 -1.12 -12.15 -8.55
CA LEU A 209 -2.34 -12.89 -8.25
C LEU A 209 -2.23 -14.34 -8.71
N LYS A 210 -2.95 -15.24 -8.03
CA LYS A 210 -2.91 -16.69 -8.25
C LYS A 210 -3.20 -17.08 -9.70
N ASP A 211 -4.14 -16.40 -10.34
CA ASP A 211 -4.54 -16.61 -11.74
C ASP A 211 -5.30 -15.39 -12.30
N ASP A 212 -5.61 -15.41 -13.58
CA ASP A 212 -6.32 -14.33 -14.27
C ASP A 212 -7.72 -14.05 -13.69
N THR A 213 -8.38 -15.06 -13.10
CA THR A 213 -9.73 -14.90 -12.52
C THR A 213 -9.69 -14.25 -11.15
N ALA A 214 -8.55 -14.29 -10.45
CA ALA A 214 -8.34 -13.62 -9.17
C ALA A 214 -8.59 -12.10 -9.27
N SER A 215 -8.26 -11.52 -10.42
CA SER A 215 -8.55 -10.10 -10.73
C SER A 215 -10.04 -9.77 -10.65
N LEU A 216 -10.90 -10.67 -11.13
CA LEU A 216 -12.36 -10.51 -11.04
C LEU A 216 -12.83 -10.62 -9.59
N THR A 217 -12.19 -11.45 -8.79
CA THR A 217 -12.45 -11.54 -7.35
C THR A 217 -12.11 -10.22 -6.67
N VAL A 218 -10.96 -9.61 -6.99
CA VAL A 218 -10.56 -8.30 -6.45
C VAL A 218 -11.61 -7.23 -6.77
N LEU A 219 -12.04 -7.12 -8.04
CA LEU A 219 -13.06 -6.15 -8.45
C LEU A 219 -14.41 -6.42 -7.76
N SER A 220 -14.83 -7.67 -7.69
CA SER A 220 -16.08 -8.07 -7.02
C SER A 220 -16.07 -7.70 -5.55
N CYS A 221 -14.97 -7.99 -4.83
CA CYS A 221 -14.81 -7.62 -3.43
C CYS A 221 -14.80 -6.11 -3.26
N PHE A 222 -14.07 -5.36 -4.10
CA PHE A 222 -14.05 -3.90 -4.04
C PHE A 222 -15.46 -3.29 -4.10
N TYR A 223 -16.26 -3.68 -5.09
CA TYR A 223 -17.63 -3.13 -5.21
C TYR A 223 -18.56 -3.59 -4.09
N THR A 224 -18.37 -4.80 -3.56
CA THR A 224 -19.09 -5.27 -2.38
C THR A 224 -18.73 -4.42 -1.16
N MET A 225 -17.43 -4.21 -0.91
CA MET A 225 -16.96 -3.37 0.21
C MET A 225 -17.46 -1.93 0.09
N VAL A 226 -17.41 -1.32 -1.10
CA VAL A 226 -17.97 0.03 -1.33
C VAL A 226 -19.48 0.07 -1.03
N ARG A 227 -20.25 -0.97 -1.37
CA ARG A 227 -21.66 -1.08 -1.06
C ARG A 227 -21.90 -1.08 0.46
N GLU A 228 -21.19 -1.93 1.20
CA GLU A 228 -21.34 -2.05 2.66
C GLU A 228 -20.95 -0.72 3.35
N LEU A 229 -19.80 -0.15 2.99
CA LEU A 229 -19.36 1.12 3.56
C LEU A 229 -20.31 2.29 3.23
N THR A 230 -20.94 2.28 2.04
CA THR A 230 -21.95 3.27 1.68
C THR A 230 -23.22 3.12 2.52
N ALA A 231 -23.65 1.89 2.82
CA ALA A 231 -24.78 1.62 3.70
C ALA A 231 -24.50 2.15 5.11
N ILE A 232 -23.34 1.81 5.68
CA ILE A 232 -22.87 2.28 7.00
C ILE A 232 -22.82 3.81 7.07
N ALA A 233 -22.21 4.46 6.07
CA ALA A 233 -22.12 5.92 6.00
C ALA A 233 -23.52 6.57 5.96
N SER A 234 -24.48 5.92 5.29
CA SER A 234 -25.87 6.38 5.21
C SER A 234 -26.62 6.24 6.55
N GLU A 235 -26.34 5.21 7.32
CA GLU A 235 -26.92 4.98 8.65
C GLU A 235 -26.35 5.96 9.68
N HIS A 236 -25.05 6.22 9.67
CA HIS A 236 -24.42 7.25 10.50
C HIS A 236 -25.01 8.64 10.23
N GLY A 237 -25.33 8.94 8.97
CA GLY A 237 -25.98 10.20 8.59
C GLY A 237 -27.38 10.39 9.20
N LYS A 238 -28.12 9.31 9.46
CA LYS A 238 -29.47 9.36 10.05
C LYS A 238 -29.46 9.51 11.56
N ASN A 239 -28.47 8.97 12.24
CA ASN A 239 -28.45 8.85 13.71
C ASN A 239 -27.76 10.02 14.43
N GLY A 240 -27.20 10.99 13.72
CA GLY A 240 -26.76 12.29 14.25
C GLY A 240 -25.64 12.27 15.30
N SER A 241 -25.13 11.11 15.69
CA SER A 241 -24.04 10.99 16.68
C SER A 241 -22.90 10.16 16.14
N SER A 242 -21.91 10.84 15.59
CA SER A 242 -20.62 10.19 15.29
C SER A 242 -19.82 10.05 16.60
N LYS A 243 -19.42 8.83 16.96
CA LYS A 243 -18.41 8.58 18.00
C LYS A 243 -17.07 9.27 17.66
N TYR A 244 -16.90 9.70 16.41
CA TYR A 244 -15.66 10.21 15.81
C TYR A 244 -15.58 11.73 15.72
N ASP A 245 -16.30 12.47 16.58
CA ASP A 245 -16.43 13.95 16.52
C ASP A 245 -15.19 14.70 17.06
N ARG A 246 -13.98 14.14 16.95
CA ARG A 246 -12.75 14.89 17.18
C ARG A 246 -12.16 15.36 15.85
N LYS A 247 -12.79 16.38 15.29
CA LYS A 247 -12.31 17.06 14.08
C LYS A 247 -10.92 17.63 14.32
N ASN A 248 -9.90 17.03 13.73
CA ASN A 248 -8.66 17.76 13.48
C ASN A 248 -8.89 18.62 12.22
N PRO A 249 -9.12 19.94 12.34
CA PRO A 249 -9.44 20.77 11.19
C PRO A 249 -8.33 20.80 10.14
N LYS A 250 -7.08 20.45 10.52
CA LYS A 250 -5.96 20.38 9.58
C LYS A 250 -6.08 19.18 8.63
N ILE A 251 -6.67 18.06 9.10
CA ILE A 251 -6.88 16.86 8.25
C ILE A 251 -7.86 17.20 7.12
N ALA A 252 -8.98 17.81 7.43
CA ALA A 252 -9.98 18.20 6.44
C ALA A 252 -9.42 19.21 5.43
N ILE A 253 -8.58 20.16 5.88
CA ILE A 253 -7.92 21.12 5.01
C ILE A 253 -6.91 20.38 4.11
N LEU A 254 -6.07 19.51 4.67
CA LEU A 254 -5.08 18.74 3.93
C LEU A 254 -5.73 17.82 2.89
N SER A 255 -6.82 17.14 3.26
CA SER A 255 -7.57 16.28 2.34
C SER A 255 -8.01 17.02 1.09
N LYS A 256 -8.59 18.22 1.22
CA LYS A 256 -9.00 19.05 0.07
C LYS A 256 -7.81 19.47 -0.80
N MET A 257 -6.69 19.79 -0.18
CA MET A 257 -5.46 20.15 -0.91
C MET A 257 -4.89 18.95 -1.67
N ILE A 258 -4.90 17.75 -1.07
CA ILE A 258 -4.48 16.50 -1.69
C ILE A 258 -5.40 16.15 -2.85
N ASP A 259 -6.71 16.21 -2.66
CA ASP A 259 -7.70 15.98 -3.73
C ASP A 259 -7.47 16.88 -4.93
N TYR A 260 -7.22 18.15 -4.66
CA TYR A 260 -6.90 19.10 -5.72
C TYR A 260 -5.65 18.69 -6.51
N VAL A 261 -4.58 18.29 -5.83
CA VAL A 261 -3.35 17.83 -6.48
C VAL A 261 -3.62 16.58 -7.33
N GLN A 262 -4.34 15.60 -6.81
CA GLN A 262 -4.63 14.35 -7.51
C GLN A 262 -5.44 14.56 -8.80
N HIS A 263 -6.37 15.50 -8.80
CA HIS A 263 -7.16 15.80 -10.00
C HIS A 263 -6.45 16.71 -11.01
N ASN A 264 -5.34 17.35 -10.61
CA ASN A 264 -4.70 18.37 -11.43
C ASN A 264 -3.21 18.15 -11.70
N TYR A 265 -2.58 17.07 -11.19
CA TYR A 265 -1.12 16.85 -11.27
C TYR A 265 -0.55 16.83 -12.69
N VAL A 266 -1.35 16.50 -13.69
CA VAL A 266 -0.95 16.46 -15.11
C VAL A 266 -0.66 17.84 -15.72
N ARG A 267 -1.10 18.92 -15.07
CA ARG A 267 -0.80 20.31 -15.47
C ARG A 267 0.14 20.98 -14.48
N GLN A 268 0.66 22.13 -14.83
CA GLN A 268 1.40 22.92 -13.87
C GLN A 268 0.46 23.40 -12.74
N ILE A 269 0.84 23.10 -11.51
CA ILE A 269 0.13 23.49 -10.30
C ILE A 269 1.02 24.42 -9.50
N THR A 270 0.43 25.51 -9.00
CA THR A 270 1.10 26.47 -8.11
C THR A 270 0.75 26.20 -6.65
N LEU A 271 1.60 26.68 -5.74
CA LEU A 271 1.34 26.63 -4.30
C LEU A 271 0.05 27.38 -3.92
N GLU A 272 -0.23 28.47 -4.63
CA GLU A 272 -1.45 29.28 -4.45
C GLU A 272 -2.71 28.47 -4.75
N GLU A 273 -2.70 27.70 -5.81
CA GLU A 273 -3.84 26.87 -6.20
C GLU A 273 -4.10 25.76 -5.18
N ILE A 274 -3.03 25.11 -4.69
CA ILE A 274 -3.14 24.08 -3.64
C ILE A 274 -3.70 24.71 -2.36
N ALA A 275 -3.15 25.85 -1.93
CA ALA A 275 -3.59 26.54 -0.73
C ALA A 275 -5.06 26.99 -0.83
N SER A 276 -5.48 27.48 -2.00
CA SER A 276 -6.85 27.90 -2.28
C SER A 276 -7.84 26.75 -2.18
N ALA A 277 -7.46 25.54 -2.61
CA ALA A 277 -8.29 24.33 -2.48
C ALA A 277 -8.59 23.98 -1.01
N GLY A 278 -7.62 24.23 -0.12
CA GLY A 278 -7.82 24.09 1.32
C GLY A 278 -8.44 25.30 2.00
N ALA A 279 -8.80 26.35 1.25
CA ALA A 279 -9.26 27.65 1.76
C ALA A 279 -8.28 28.27 2.79
N VAL A 280 -6.97 28.14 2.56
CA VAL A 280 -5.90 28.67 3.42
C VAL A 280 -4.89 29.50 2.62
N GLY A 281 -4.08 30.28 3.32
CA GLY A 281 -2.95 30.99 2.70
C GLY A 281 -1.74 30.05 2.50
N ARG A 282 -0.80 30.43 1.63
CA ARG A 282 0.42 29.68 1.28
C ARG A 282 1.20 29.21 2.50
N THR A 283 1.43 30.08 3.48
CA THR A 283 2.17 29.76 4.70
C THR A 283 1.48 28.65 5.49
N LYS A 284 0.15 28.75 5.63
CA LYS A 284 -0.64 27.74 6.34
C LYS A 284 -0.69 26.42 5.57
N CYS A 285 -0.79 26.47 4.25
CA CYS A 285 -0.69 25.29 3.37
C CYS A 285 0.65 24.58 3.58
N ALA A 286 1.78 25.29 3.46
CA ALA A 286 3.10 24.70 3.66
C ALA A 286 3.28 24.16 5.09
N GLN A 287 2.77 24.85 6.11
CA GLN A 287 2.79 24.39 7.49
C GLN A 287 2.02 23.07 7.67
N ILE A 288 0.80 22.97 7.11
CA ILE A 288 -0.03 21.76 7.24
C ILE A 288 0.64 20.58 6.51
N PHE A 289 1.16 20.80 5.31
CA PHE A 289 1.91 19.77 4.60
C PHE A 289 3.15 19.33 5.37
N HIS A 290 3.92 20.26 5.90
CA HIS A 290 5.11 19.95 6.70
C HIS A 290 4.74 19.18 7.98
N GLU A 291 3.75 19.64 8.75
CA GLU A 291 3.36 19.03 10.03
C GLU A 291 2.72 17.64 9.86
N MET A 292 1.97 17.42 8.78
CA MET A 292 1.16 16.21 8.62
C MET A 292 1.72 15.22 7.61
N VAL A 293 2.57 15.68 6.69
CA VAL A 293 3.08 14.89 5.57
C VAL A 293 4.60 14.98 5.48
N ASP A 294 5.23 15.84 6.29
CA ASP A 294 6.68 16.13 6.29
C ASP A 294 7.24 16.46 4.89
N GLN A 295 6.41 17.04 4.04
CA GLN A 295 6.76 17.45 2.68
C GLN A 295 6.31 18.89 2.42
N THR A 296 6.92 19.51 1.42
CA THR A 296 6.32 20.68 0.82
C THR A 296 5.18 20.30 -0.14
N PRO A 297 4.20 21.17 -0.36
CA PRO A 297 3.12 20.90 -1.32
C PRO A 297 3.62 20.55 -2.73
N ILE A 298 4.72 21.15 -3.18
CA ILE A 298 5.30 20.88 -4.52
C ILE A 298 6.04 19.54 -4.57
N GLU A 299 6.70 19.14 -3.49
CA GLU A 299 7.27 17.78 -3.38
C GLU A 299 6.16 16.74 -3.45
N PHE A 300 5.02 16.97 -2.79
CA PHE A 300 3.86 16.09 -2.89
C PHE A 300 3.31 16.00 -4.33
N VAL A 301 3.22 17.12 -5.07
CA VAL A 301 2.85 17.09 -6.50
C VAL A 301 3.82 16.23 -7.31
N ASN A 302 5.13 16.38 -7.08
CA ASN A 302 6.13 15.58 -7.78
C ASN A 302 6.00 14.09 -7.43
N ASP A 303 5.65 13.79 -6.20
CA ASP A 303 5.41 12.43 -5.75
C ASP A 303 4.27 11.76 -6.53
N VAL A 304 3.12 12.40 -6.60
CA VAL A 304 1.97 11.92 -7.38
C VAL A 304 2.37 11.71 -8.85
N ARG A 305 3.13 12.64 -9.43
CA ARG A 305 3.63 12.53 -10.82
C ARG A 305 4.59 11.35 -11.01
N MET A 306 5.46 11.07 -10.02
CA MET A 306 6.40 9.96 -10.13
C MET A 306 5.71 8.62 -10.09
N ARG A 307 4.67 8.47 -9.28
CA ARG A 307 3.83 7.25 -9.26
C ARG A 307 3.14 7.04 -10.59
N ALA A 308 2.44 8.05 -11.10
CA ALA A 308 1.81 7.98 -12.42
C ALA A 308 2.84 7.74 -13.55
N GLY A 309 4.05 8.27 -13.40
CA GLY A 309 5.15 8.03 -14.34
C GLY A 309 5.66 6.59 -14.33
N ALA A 310 5.78 5.99 -13.15
CA ALA A 310 6.16 4.59 -12.98
C ALA A 310 5.11 3.66 -13.61
N GLU A 311 3.84 3.91 -13.35
CA GLU A 311 2.72 3.19 -13.96
C GLU A 311 2.74 3.28 -15.50
N MET A 312 2.91 4.49 -16.06
CA MET A 312 3.00 4.66 -17.52
C MET A 312 4.22 3.96 -18.12
N LEU A 313 5.34 3.89 -17.39
CA LEU A 313 6.54 3.17 -17.83
C LEU A 313 6.32 1.67 -17.87
N ASP A 314 5.55 1.13 -16.94
CA ASP A 314 5.21 -0.27 -16.83
C ASP A 314 4.14 -0.69 -17.85
N THR A 315 3.05 0.06 -17.93
CA THR A 315 1.86 -0.31 -18.71
C THR A 315 1.87 0.14 -20.17
N THR A 316 2.83 1.00 -20.58
CA THR A 316 2.86 1.54 -21.95
C THR A 316 4.25 1.52 -22.57
N SER A 317 4.30 1.48 -23.91
CA SER A 317 5.53 1.68 -24.69
C SER A 317 5.84 3.17 -24.97
N MET A 318 5.12 4.11 -24.33
CA MET A 318 5.25 5.55 -24.56
C MET A 318 6.68 6.03 -24.29
N PRO A 319 7.29 6.85 -25.16
CA PRO A 319 8.61 7.44 -24.93
C PRO A 319 8.67 8.20 -23.60
N VAL A 320 9.80 8.14 -22.92
CA VAL A 320 10.03 8.84 -21.64
C VAL A 320 9.76 10.36 -21.75
N SER A 321 10.08 10.95 -22.90
CA SER A 321 9.81 12.37 -23.19
C SER A 321 8.32 12.70 -23.19
N ASP A 322 7.51 11.79 -23.72
CA ASP A 322 6.07 11.98 -23.85
C ASP A 322 5.37 11.74 -22.49
N ILE A 323 5.85 10.76 -21.71
CA ILE A 323 5.44 10.57 -20.32
C ILE A 323 5.71 11.84 -19.51
N ALA A 324 6.92 12.38 -19.59
CA ALA A 324 7.30 13.61 -18.90
C ALA A 324 6.34 14.78 -19.25
N LYS A 325 6.05 14.96 -20.54
CA LYS A 325 5.12 16.00 -21.02
C LYS A 325 3.70 15.77 -20.49
N LYS A 326 3.22 14.53 -20.56
CA LYS A 326 1.87 14.14 -20.10
C LYS A 326 1.70 14.35 -18.60
N LEU A 327 2.76 14.24 -17.82
CA LEU A 327 2.78 14.47 -16.37
C LEU A 327 3.05 15.94 -16.00
N GLY A 328 3.03 16.87 -16.94
CA GLY A 328 3.19 18.30 -16.69
C GLY A 328 4.63 18.74 -16.37
N PHE A 329 5.65 17.95 -16.75
CA PHE A 329 7.05 18.38 -16.63
C PHE A 329 7.45 19.29 -17.77
N SER A 330 8.21 20.35 -17.43
CA SER A 330 8.73 21.30 -18.41
C SER A 330 9.82 20.69 -19.31
N SER A 331 10.48 19.62 -18.86
CA SER A 331 11.48 18.90 -19.66
C SER A 331 11.61 17.44 -19.21
N SER A 332 11.96 16.57 -20.17
CA SER A 332 12.28 15.17 -19.91
C SER A 332 13.52 14.99 -19.02
N THR A 333 14.47 15.93 -19.08
CA THR A 333 15.66 15.93 -18.23
C THR A 333 15.27 16.15 -16.76
N PHE A 334 14.36 17.11 -16.49
CA PHE A 334 13.88 17.36 -15.14
C PHE A 334 13.07 16.18 -14.62
N PHE A 335 12.18 15.61 -15.44
CA PHE A 335 11.48 14.37 -15.11
C PHE A 335 12.44 13.23 -14.75
N THR A 336 13.44 12.94 -15.61
CA THR A 336 14.41 11.85 -15.40
C THR A 336 15.18 12.04 -14.09
N ARG A 337 15.61 13.25 -13.78
CA ARG A 337 16.31 13.58 -12.53
C ARG A 337 15.40 13.35 -11.33
N THR A 338 14.18 13.87 -11.36
CA THR A 338 13.20 13.72 -10.29
C THR A 338 12.83 12.24 -10.12
N PHE A 339 12.57 11.51 -11.21
CA PHE A 339 12.26 10.09 -11.18
C PHE A 339 13.39 9.28 -10.53
N LYS A 340 14.66 9.56 -10.90
CA LYS A 340 15.81 8.89 -10.28
C LYS A 340 15.92 9.20 -8.79
N GLN A 341 15.61 10.42 -8.37
CA GLN A 341 15.61 10.81 -6.96
C GLN A 341 14.54 10.05 -6.15
N TYR A 342 13.35 9.84 -6.73
CA TYR A 342 12.23 9.18 -6.05
C TYR A 342 12.27 7.65 -6.16
N MET A 343 12.62 7.11 -7.33
CA MET A 343 12.59 5.67 -7.61
C MET A 343 13.97 5.00 -7.54
N HIS A 344 15.02 5.73 -7.17
CA HIS A 344 16.41 5.29 -7.09
C HIS A 344 16.98 4.69 -8.40
N THR A 345 16.23 4.77 -9.49
CA THR A 345 16.61 4.28 -10.82
C THR A 345 16.14 5.24 -11.92
N THR A 346 16.72 5.15 -13.12
CA THR A 346 16.26 5.98 -14.24
C THR A 346 14.97 5.42 -14.86
N PRO A 347 14.11 6.25 -15.50
CA PRO A 347 12.91 5.77 -16.17
C PRO A 347 13.14 4.64 -17.16
N THR A 348 14.24 4.75 -17.94
CA THR A 348 14.61 3.71 -18.93
C THR A 348 15.05 2.41 -18.27
N ALA A 349 15.82 2.49 -17.18
CA ALA A 349 16.21 1.31 -16.42
C ALA A 349 15.02 0.67 -15.70
N TYR A 350 14.11 1.47 -15.13
CA TYR A 350 12.87 1.03 -14.52
C TYR A 350 12.04 0.19 -15.49
N ARG A 351 11.72 0.74 -16.68
CA ARG A 351 10.98 0.02 -17.73
C ARG A 351 11.64 -1.30 -18.13
N ARG A 352 12.97 -1.28 -18.30
CA ARG A 352 13.71 -2.50 -18.72
C ARG A 352 13.65 -3.60 -17.67
N ASN A 353 13.59 -3.26 -16.37
CA ASN A 353 13.54 -4.22 -15.30
C ASN A 353 12.15 -4.86 -15.15
N MET A 354 11.08 -4.13 -15.52
CA MET A 354 9.69 -4.65 -15.51
C MET A 354 9.40 -5.56 -16.71
N LEU A 355 10.17 -5.47 -17.80
CA LEU A 355 10.04 -6.31 -18.99
C LEU A 355 10.80 -7.65 -18.88
N LYS A 356 11.46 -7.93 -17.76
CA LYS A 356 12.14 -9.20 -17.47
C LYS A 356 11.29 -10.08 -16.56
#